data_38e5d0e2de2ba99f2b741db70cfda250
#
_entry.id   38e5d0e2de2ba99f2b741db70cfda250
#
_cell.length_a   1.000
_cell.length_b   1.000
_cell.length_c   1.000
_cell.angle_alpha   90.00
_cell.angle_beta   90.00
_cell.angle_gamma   90.00
#
_symmetry.space_group_name_H-M   'P 1'
#
loop_
_entity.id
_entity.type
_entity.pdbx_description
1 polymer ?
#
loop_
_entity_poly.entity_id
_entity_poly.type
_entity_poly.pdbx_seq_one_letter_code
_entity_poly.pdbx_strand_id
1 'polypeptide(L)'
;MAALLEARGLNSYYGDSHILFDVSLRVQKSEVVALLGRNGAGKSTTLKSLMGVVTPRAGSVKLYGVEIAGQKSHAIARAGMQLVHEERRIFGSLDVEENLMLAGLTAPAKWPLERVYGIFPRLKERRRSRGTDLSGGEQQMLAIARALIRDPKIILLDEPFEGLAPLIVRELVRICGELAAAGQTILLVEQNLAATLALASRVYIINNGHVAHEGPAQEIKARPELLQRYLGI
;
A
#
# COMPACT_ATOMS: atom_id res chain seq x y z
N MET A 1 22.84 0.72 2.68
CA MET A 1 22.17 -0.53 2.23
C MET A 1 21.38 -0.21 0.97
N ALA A 2 21.27 -1.15 0.02
CA ALA A 2 20.48 -0.96 -1.19
C ALA A 2 18.99 -0.93 -0.84
N ALA A 3 18.22 -0.04 -1.48
CA ALA A 3 16.77 0.03 -1.30
C ALA A 3 16.08 -1.26 -1.79
N LEU A 4 15.01 -1.67 -1.12
CA LEU A 4 14.15 -2.78 -1.59
C LEU A 4 13.36 -2.35 -2.81
N LEU A 5 12.76 -1.15 -2.75
CA LEU A 5 12.05 -0.50 -3.85
C LEU A 5 12.67 0.87 -4.09
N GLU A 6 12.98 1.18 -5.33
CA GLU A 6 13.48 2.47 -5.76
C GLU A 6 12.74 2.92 -7.02
N ALA A 7 12.16 4.09 -6.97
CA ALA A 7 11.60 4.78 -8.12
C ALA A 7 12.42 6.06 -8.35
N ARG A 8 12.77 6.34 -9.59
CA ARG A 8 13.55 7.54 -9.97
C ARG A 8 12.92 8.20 -11.19
N GLY A 9 12.64 9.48 -11.07
CA GLY A 9 12.24 10.34 -12.16
C GLY A 9 10.95 9.89 -12.87
N LEU A 10 9.95 9.38 -12.12
CA LEU A 10 8.72 8.88 -12.72
C LEU A 10 7.93 10.03 -13.34
N ASN A 11 7.67 9.92 -14.65
CA ASN A 11 6.78 10.78 -15.39
C ASN A 11 5.62 9.94 -15.94
N SER A 12 4.44 10.08 -15.35
CA SER A 12 3.27 9.24 -15.66
C SER A 12 2.10 10.06 -16.16
N TYR A 13 1.34 9.48 -17.09
CA TYR A 13 0.29 10.17 -17.83
C TYR A 13 -0.98 9.31 -17.90
N TYR A 14 -2.13 9.97 -17.98
CA TYR A 14 -3.38 9.41 -18.48
C TYR A 14 -3.74 10.11 -19.80
N GLY A 15 -3.60 9.38 -20.93
CA GLY A 15 -3.63 10.01 -22.24
C GLY A 15 -2.58 11.12 -22.33
N ASP A 16 -2.99 12.35 -22.59
CA ASP A 16 -2.10 13.52 -22.66
C ASP A 16 -1.95 14.25 -21.31
N SER A 17 -2.73 13.88 -20.31
CA SER A 17 -2.66 14.52 -18.99
C SER A 17 -1.45 14.03 -18.22
N HIS A 18 -0.47 14.92 -17.97
CA HIS A 18 0.71 14.65 -17.15
C HIS A 18 0.33 14.72 -15.68
N ILE A 19 0.53 13.67 -14.93
CA ILE A 19 0.11 13.54 -13.52
C ILE A 19 1.30 13.47 -12.57
N LEU A 20 2.34 12.71 -12.91
CA LEU A 20 3.54 12.62 -12.09
C LEU A 20 4.70 13.29 -12.81
N PHE A 21 5.36 14.20 -12.12
CA PHE A 21 6.45 14.99 -12.63
C PHE A 21 7.73 14.68 -11.84
N ASP A 22 8.60 13.87 -12.42
CA ASP A 22 9.92 13.50 -11.87
C ASP A 22 9.84 12.91 -10.44
N VAL A 23 8.80 12.11 -10.18
CA VAL A 23 8.58 11.53 -8.84
C VAL A 23 9.64 10.48 -8.54
N SER A 24 10.37 10.71 -7.44
CA SER A 24 11.40 9.80 -6.94
C SER A 24 11.10 9.42 -5.49
N LEU A 25 11.19 8.12 -5.18
CA LEU A 25 11.04 7.60 -3.81
C LEU A 25 11.83 6.30 -3.65
N ARG A 26 12.13 5.96 -2.41
CA ARG A 26 12.79 4.70 -2.04
C ARG A 26 12.19 4.11 -0.78
N VAL A 27 12.16 2.79 -0.69
CA VAL A 27 11.72 2.05 0.49
C VAL A 27 12.79 1.03 0.83
N GLN A 28 13.26 1.03 2.08
CA GLN A 28 14.21 0.05 2.57
C GLN A 28 13.48 -1.24 2.98
N LYS A 29 14.24 -2.33 3.10
CA LYS A 29 13.69 -3.58 3.63
C LYS A 29 13.21 -3.36 5.08
N SER A 30 12.04 -3.92 5.42
CA SER A 30 11.42 -3.82 6.74
C SER A 30 11.10 -2.37 7.17
N GLU A 31 10.94 -1.46 6.23
CA GLU A 31 10.56 -0.08 6.45
C GLU A 31 9.08 0.13 6.18
N VAL A 32 8.43 0.99 6.96
CA VAL A 32 7.14 1.57 6.64
C VAL A 32 7.35 2.99 6.15
N VAL A 33 7.08 3.22 4.88
CA VAL A 33 7.15 4.53 4.25
C VAL A 33 5.74 4.99 3.92
N ALA A 34 5.44 6.24 4.19
CA ALA A 34 4.18 6.85 3.80
C ALA A 34 4.34 7.87 2.68
N LEU A 35 3.39 7.90 1.76
CA LEU A 35 3.22 8.93 0.76
C LEU A 35 1.95 9.71 1.10
N LEU A 36 2.11 10.90 1.66
CA LEU A 36 1.04 11.82 2.02
C LEU A 36 0.77 12.80 0.89
N GLY A 37 -0.47 13.24 0.75
CA GLY A 37 -0.85 14.26 -0.23
C GLY A 37 -2.37 14.44 -0.25
N ARG A 38 -2.80 15.59 -0.77
CA ARG A 38 -4.24 15.87 -0.98
C ARG A 38 -4.84 14.95 -2.04
N ASN A 39 -6.17 14.91 -2.12
CA ASN A 39 -6.86 14.23 -3.22
C ASN A 39 -6.44 14.85 -4.55
N GLY A 40 -6.16 13.98 -5.55
CA GLY A 40 -5.65 14.41 -6.85
C GLY A 40 -4.16 14.76 -6.90
N ALA A 41 -3.41 14.70 -5.79
CA ALA A 41 -1.99 15.03 -5.78
C ALA A 41 -1.07 14.05 -6.53
N GLY A 42 -1.57 12.86 -6.93
CA GLY A 42 -0.79 11.86 -7.67
C GLY A 42 -0.46 10.60 -6.87
N LYS A 43 -0.97 10.45 -5.62
CA LYS A 43 -0.67 9.32 -4.73
C LYS A 43 -0.98 7.96 -5.36
N SER A 44 -2.24 7.68 -5.69
CA SER A 44 -2.66 6.40 -6.31
C SER A 44 -2.05 6.20 -7.69
N THR A 45 -1.77 7.29 -8.43
CA THR A 45 -1.03 7.21 -9.71
C THR A 45 0.39 6.73 -9.48
N THR A 46 1.05 7.15 -8.40
CA THR A 46 2.37 6.65 -8.01
C THR A 46 2.32 5.13 -7.77
N LEU A 47 1.37 4.63 -6.96
CA LEU A 47 1.22 3.19 -6.73
C LEU A 47 0.91 2.42 -8.02
N LYS A 48 0.02 2.96 -8.87
CA LYS A 48 -0.31 2.36 -10.18
C LYS A 48 0.89 2.31 -11.10
N SER A 49 1.76 3.33 -11.06
CA SER A 49 3.01 3.36 -11.83
C SER A 49 4.02 2.32 -11.34
N LEU A 50 4.19 2.19 -10.02
CA LEU A 50 5.03 1.15 -9.42
C LEU A 50 4.57 -0.26 -9.77
N MET A 51 3.27 -0.48 -9.85
CA MET A 51 2.65 -1.78 -10.17
C MET A 51 2.51 -2.05 -11.68
N GLY A 52 2.98 -1.15 -12.56
CA GLY A 52 2.86 -1.33 -14.00
C GLY A 52 1.40 -1.30 -14.53
N VAL A 53 0.46 -0.74 -13.75
CA VAL A 53 -0.93 -0.46 -14.19
C VAL A 53 -0.94 0.78 -15.08
N VAL A 54 -0.16 1.78 -14.70
CA VAL A 54 0.16 2.95 -15.52
C VAL A 54 1.65 2.84 -15.86
N THR A 55 1.98 2.76 -17.13
CA THR A 55 3.38 2.71 -17.56
C THR A 55 3.94 4.12 -17.58
N PRO A 56 4.98 4.45 -16.79
CA PRO A 56 5.64 5.76 -16.86
C PRO A 56 6.25 5.98 -18.26
N ARG A 57 6.13 7.17 -18.80
CA ARG A 57 6.78 7.55 -20.08
C ARG A 57 8.28 7.79 -19.89
N ALA A 58 8.73 8.11 -18.67
CA ALA A 58 10.12 8.24 -18.30
C ALA A 58 10.33 7.87 -16.84
N GLY A 59 11.57 7.60 -16.47
CA GLY A 59 11.98 7.17 -15.15
C GLY A 59 12.27 5.66 -15.07
N SER A 60 12.62 5.20 -13.87
CA SER A 60 12.90 3.79 -13.60
C SER A 60 12.23 3.33 -12.30
N VAL A 61 11.89 2.04 -12.22
CA VAL A 61 11.41 1.39 -10.99
C VAL A 61 12.22 0.13 -10.78
N LYS A 62 12.92 0.04 -9.66
CA LYS A 62 13.72 -1.14 -9.32
C LYS A 62 13.20 -1.82 -8.06
N LEU A 63 13.00 -3.14 -8.13
CA LEU A 63 12.70 -4.00 -6.99
C LEU A 63 13.92 -4.88 -6.73
N TYR A 64 14.56 -4.76 -5.56
CA TYR A 64 15.86 -5.41 -5.26
C TYR A 64 16.92 -5.14 -6.33
N GLY A 65 16.98 -3.93 -6.85
CA GLY A 65 17.94 -3.53 -7.89
C GLY A 65 17.58 -4.00 -9.31
N VAL A 66 16.56 -4.84 -9.47
CA VAL A 66 16.09 -5.32 -10.78
C VAL A 66 15.05 -4.33 -11.35
N GLU A 67 15.28 -3.88 -12.59
CA GLU A 67 14.36 -2.98 -13.28
C GLU A 67 13.02 -3.67 -13.58
N ILE A 68 11.94 -3.02 -13.18
CA ILE A 68 10.56 -3.52 -13.38
C ILE A 68 9.64 -2.51 -14.10
N ALA A 69 10.13 -1.30 -14.41
CA ALA A 69 9.34 -0.34 -15.18
C ALA A 69 8.95 -0.93 -16.55
N GLY A 70 7.71 -0.71 -16.96
CA GLY A 70 7.17 -1.24 -18.20
C GLY A 70 6.81 -2.73 -18.17
N GLN A 71 7.10 -3.46 -17.09
CA GLN A 71 6.63 -4.83 -16.93
C GLN A 71 5.13 -4.87 -16.64
N LYS A 72 4.47 -5.97 -17.04
CA LYS A 72 3.04 -6.19 -16.77
C LYS A 72 2.82 -6.40 -15.26
N SER A 73 1.71 -5.87 -14.72
CA SER A 73 1.38 -5.91 -13.28
C SER A 73 1.46 -7.32 -12.67
N HIS A 74 1.06 -8.36 -13.41
CA HIS A 74 1.15 -9.74 -12.91
C HIS A 74 2.60 -10.23 -12.75
N ALA A 75 3.54 -9.75 -13.58
CA ALA A 75 4.96 -10.09 -13.47
C ALA A 75 5.56 -9.39 -12.24
N ILE A 76 5.22 -8.11 -12.03
CA ILE A 76 5.61 -7.34 -10.84
C ILE A 76 5.05 -7.98 -9.58
N ALA A 77 3.78 -8.43 -9.61
CA ALA A 77 3.17 -9.13 -8.49
C ALA A 77 3.90 -10.46 -8.17
N ARG A 78 4.32 -11.22 -9.18
CA ARG A 78 5.14 -12.45 -9.01
C ARG A 78 6.54 -12.15 -8.48
N ALA A 79 7.10 -10.98 -8.78
CA ALA A 79 8.38 -10.55 -8.24
C ALA A 79 8.32 -10.21 -6.73
N GLY A 80 7.09 -10.09 -6.17
CA GLY A 80 6.87 -9.93 -4.73
C GLY A 80 6.31 -8.58 -4.31
N MET A 81 5.76 -7.77 -5.22
CA MET A 81 5.07 -6.53 -4.90
C MET A 81 3.55 -6.77 -4.96
N GLN A 82 2.81 -6.47 -3.90
CA GLN A 82 1.35 -6.60 -3.87
C GLN A 82 0.71 -5.24 -3.61
N LEU A 83 -0.39 -4.96 -4.30
CA LEU A 83 -1.17 -3.74 -4.13
C LEU A 83 -2.54 -4.08 -3.54
N VAL A 84 -2.86 -3.44 -2.43
CA VAL A 84 -4.20 -3.37 -1.86
C VAL A 84 -4.83 -2.07 -2.31
N HIS A 85 -5.86 -2.16 -3.13
CA HIS A 85 -6.56 -1.01 -3.68
C HIS A 85 -7.51 -0.38 -2.65
N GLU A 86 -7.74 0.90 -2.73
CA GLU A 86 -8.76 1.66 -2.00
C GLU A 86 -10.15 0.98 -2.08
N GLU A 87 -10.56 0.55 -3.27
CA GLU A 87 -11.82 -0.17 -3.52
C GLU A 87 -11.84 -1.62 -2.97
N ARG A 88 -10.78 -2.06 -2.24
CA ARG A 88 -10.62 -3.40 -1.64
C ARG A 88 -10.58 -4.56 -2.65
N ARG A 89 -11.38 -4.53 -3.70
CA ARG A 89 -11.48 -5.50 -4.81
C ARG A 89 -11.55 -6.96 -4.33
N ILE A 90 -12.37 -7.20 -3.34
CA ILE A 90 -12.70 -8.57 -2.91
C ILE A 90 -13.71 -9.21 -3.85
N PHE A 91 -13.77 -10.54 -3.87
CA PHE A 91 -14.80 -11.27 -4.62
C PHE A 91 -16.03 -11.40 -3.72
N GLY A 92 -17.04 -10.56 -3.97
CA GLY A 92 -18.23 -10.47 -3.13
C GLY A 92 -19.06 -11.75 -3.08
N SER A 93 -19.10 -12.53 -4.17
CA SER A 93 -19.84 -13.81 -4.26
C SER A 93 -19.15 -14.97 -3.55
N LEU A 94 -17.84 -14.89 -3.31
CA LEU A 94 -17.05 -15.90 -2.63
C LEU A 94 -17.05 -15.66 -1.12
N ASP A 95 -16.94 -16.74 -0.33
CA ASP A 95 -16.72 -16.61 1.10
C ASP A 95 -15.28 -16.13 1.43
N VAL A 96 -15.02 -15.83 2.69
CA VAL A 96 -13.70 -15.34 3.14
C VAL A 96 -12.61 -16.36 2.83
N GLU A 97 -12.85 -17.64 3.12
CA GLU A 97 -11.86 -18.69 2.91
C GLU A 97 -11.56 -18.88 1.42
N GLU A 98 -12.59 -18.88 0.57
CA GLU A 98 -12.45 -18.96 -0.88
C GLU A 98 -11.67 -17.75 -1.45
N ASN A 99 -11.95 -16.54 -0.95
CA ASN A 99 -11.20 -15.33 -1.31
C ASN A 99 -9.70 -15.48 -0.99
N LEU A 100 -9.37 -16.04 0.17
CA LEU A 100 -7.98 -16.27 0.59
C LEU A 100 -7.32 -17.38 -0.24
N MET A 101 -8.02 -18.49 -0.47
CA MET A 101 -7.52 -19.62 -1.27
C MET A 101 -7.25 -19.20 -2.72
N LEU A 102 -8.14 -18.42 -3.32
CA LEU A 102 -7.99 -17.92 -4.68
C LEU A 102 -6.71 -17.06 -4.84
N ALA A 103 -6.35 -16.28 -3.82
CA ALA A 103 -5.11 -15.50 -3.83
C ALA A 103 -3.85 -16.37 -3.89
N GLY A 104 -3.91 -17.60 -3.38
CA GLY A 104 -2.83 -18.58 -3.41
C GLY A 104 -2.69 -19.37 -4.72
N LEU A 105 -3.73 -19.42 -5.59
CA LEU A 105 -3.73 -20.28 -6.78
C LEU A 105 -2.65 -19.94 -7.81
N THR A 106 -2.26 -18.68 -7.93
CA THR A 106 -1.31 -18.22 -8.97
C THR A 106 0.15 -18.28 -8.55
N ALA A 107 0.43 -18.64 -7.31
CA ALA A 107 1.76 -18.92 -6.76
C ALA A 107 1.57 -19.83 -5.52
N PRO A 108 2.57 -20.65 -5.15
CA PRO A 108 2.49 -21.42 -3.92
C PRO A 108 2.13 -20.47 -2.77
N ALA A 109 1.02 -20.74 -2.07
CA ALA A 109 0.66 -20.00 -0.88
C ALA A 109 1.77 -20.20 0.15
N LYS A 110 2.51 -19.15 0.48
CA LYS A 110 3.60 -19.25 1.45
C LYS A 110 3.10 -19.04 2.87
N TRP A 111 1.96 -18.35 3.03
CA TRP A 111 1.30 -18.19 4.31
C TRP A 111 0.15 -19.16 4.43
N PRO A 112 0.19 -20.11 5.40
CA PRO A 112 -0.95 -20.96 5.69
C PRO A 112 -2.11 -20.11 6.24
N LEU A 113 -3.35 -20.57 6.01
CA LEU A 113 -4.56 -19.85 6.46
C LEU A 113 -4.56 -19.61 7.98
N GLU A 114 -4.03 -20.54 8.77
CA GLU A 114 -3.92 -20.42 10.23
C GLU A 114 -3.09 -19.20 10.63
N ARG A 115 -2.00 -18.92 9.91
CA ARG A 115 -1.17 -17.73 10.15
C ARG A 115 -1.95 -16.46 9.85
N VAL A 116 -2.70 -16.44 8.75
CA VAL A 116 -3.56 -15.31 8.38
C VAL A 116 -4.64 -15.09 9.42
N TYR A 117 -5.31 -16.14 9.85
CA TYR A 117 -6.35 -16.11 10.88
C TYR A 117 -5.80 -15.71 12.26
N GLY A 118 -4.53 -16.00 12.55
CA GLY A 118 -3.85 -15.51 13.74
C GLY A 118 -3.71 -13.98 13.77
N ILE A 119 -3.50 -13.36 12.61
CA ILE A 119 -3.39 -11.89 12.46
C ILE A 119 -4.77 -11.25 12.36
N PHE A 120 -5.71 -11.92 11.70
CA PHE A 120 -7.08 -11.44 11.43
C PHE A 120 -8.13 -12.39 12.06
N PRO A 121 -8.28 -12.43 13.41
CA PRO A 121 -9.22 -13.37 14.07
C PRO A 121 -10.67 -13.19 13.58
N ARG A 122 -11.09 -11.95 13.29
CA ARG A 122 -12.43 -11.65 12.74
C ARG A 122 -12.68 -12.35 11.41
N LEU A 123 -11.67 -12.49 10.55
CA LEU A 123 -11.82 -13.23 9.30
C LEU A 123 -12.02 -14.72 9.54
N LYS A 124 -11.41 -15.28 10.60
CA LYS A 124 -11.64 -16.68 11.00
C LYS A 124 -13.09 -16.90 11.45
N GLU A 125 -13.62 -15.99 12.28
CA GLU A 125 -15.01 -16.04 12.73
C GLU A 125 -15.99 -15.95 11.57
N ARG A 126 -15.65 -15.16 10.57
CA ARG A 126 -16.45 -14.89 9.37
C ARG A 126 -16.07 -15.75 8.15
N ARG A 127 -15.28 -16.83 8.34
CA ARG A 127 -14.67 -17.58 7.22
C ARG A 127 -15.64 -18.09 6.17
N ARG A 128 -16.90 -18.36 6.56
CA ARG A 128 -18.00 -18.83 5.68
C ARG A 128 -18.96 -17.71 5.25
N SER A 129 -18.72 -16.47 5.68
CA SER A 129 -19.52 -15.33 5.24
C SER A 129 -19.05 -14.88 3.86
N ARG A 130 -20.00 -14.54 2.99
CA ARG A 130 -19.68 -13.98 1.67
C ARG A 130 -19.04 -12.60 1.80
N GLY A 131 -18.23 -12.23 0.81
CA GLY A 131 -17.60 -10.90 0.77
C GLY A 131 -18.61 -9.75 0.85
N THR A 132 -19.80 -9.92 0.27
CA THR A 132 -20.91 -8.95 0.35
C THR A 132 -21.48 -8.78 1.76
N ASP A 133 -21.35 -9.79 2.61
CA ASP A 133 -21.93 -9.82 3.96
C ASP A 133 -20.96 -9.27 5.02
N LEU A 134 -19.77 -8.88 4.58
CA LEU A 134 -18.73 -8.29 5.43
C LEU A 134 -18.93 -6.78 5.58
N SER A 135 -18.65 -6.27 6.78
CA SER A 135 -18.50 -4.83 7.01
C SER A 135 -17.33 -4.26 6.21
N GLY A 136 -17.31 -2.95 5.98
CA GLY A 136 -16.22 -2.29 5.27
C GLY A 136 -14.84 -2.57 5.88
N GLY A 137 -14.73 -2.65 7.20
CA GLY A 137 -13.50 -3.00 7.90
C GLY A 137 -13.08 -4.45 7.70
N GLU A 138 -14.02 -5.41 7.75
CA GLU A 138 -13.75 -6.82 7.47
C GLU A 138 -13.33 -7.03 6.01
N GLN A 139 -13.95 -6.30 5.08
CA GLN A 139 -13.54 -6.31 3.66
C GLN A 139 -12.12 -5.78 3.48
N GLN A 140 -11.75 -4.72 4.21
CA GLN A 140 -10.39 -4.18 4.18
C GLN A 140 -9.38 -5.17 4.76
N MET A 141 -9.70 -5.80 5.89
CA MET A 141 -8.88 -6.87 6.47
C MET A 141 -8.71 -8.02 5.47
N LEU A 142 -9.77 -8.44 4.79
CA LEU A 142 -9.72 -9.49 3.77
C LEU A 142 -8.83 -9.09 2.58
N ALA A 143 -8.90 -7.84 2.12
CA ALA A 143 -8.07 -7.35 1.02
C ALA A 143 -6.56 -7.39 1.39
N ILE A 144 -6.21 -6.96 2.62
CA ILE A 144 -4.83 -7.03 3.13
C ILE A 144 -4.41 -8.51 3.31
N ALA A 145 -5.24 -9.34 3.90
CA ALA A 145 -4.97 -10.76 4.11
C ALA A 145 -4.70 -11.50 2.79
N ARG A 146 -5.46 -11.21 1.73
CA ARG A 146 -5.24 -11.75 0.38
C ARG A 146 -3.85 -11.39 -0.19
N ALA A 147 -3.39 -10.17 0.05
CA ALA A 147 -2.05 -9.76 -0.36
C ALA A 147 -0.97 -10.54 0.41
N LEU A 148 -1.18 -10.80 1.71
CA LEU A 148 -0.24 -11.52 2.59
C LEU A 148 -0.08 -13.01 2.25
N ILE A 149 -1.13 -13.68 1.78
CA ILE A 149 -1.08 -15.12 1.37
C ILE A 149 0.10 -15.40 0.43
N ARG A 150 0.47 -14.43 -0.39
CA ARG A 150 1.56 -14.55 -1.38
C ARG A 150 2.96 -14.30 -0.81
N ASP A 151 3.07 -14.01 0.49
CA ASP A 151 4.32 -13.66 1.18
C ASP A 151 5.09 -12.55 0.43
N PRO A 152 4.47 -11.37 0.29
CA PRO A 152 5.05 -10.31 -0.53
C PRO A 152 6.31 -9.73 0.11
N LYS A 153 7.25 -9.31 -0.72
CA LYS A 153 8.44 -8.56 -0.28
C LYS A 153 8.09 -7.14 0.15
N ILE A 154 7.06 -6.58 -0.48
CA ILE A 154 6.49 -5.26 -0.16
C ILE A 154 5.00 -5.25 -0.44
N ILE A 155 4.24 -4.63 0.45
CA ILE A 155 2.81 -4.36 0.27
C ILE A 155 2.64 -2.85 0.05
N LEU A 156 1.92 -2.52 -1.00
CA LEU A 156 1.45 -1.16 -1.29
C LEU A 156 0.01 -1.06 -0.79
N LEU A 157 -0.29 -0.09 0.06
CA LEU A 157 -1.63 0.15 0.61
C LEU A 157 -2.14 1.50 0.09
N ASP A 158 -3.21 1.47 -0.69
CA ASP A 158 -3.84 2.68 -1.25
C ASP A 158 -5.04 3.06 -0.38
N GLU A 159 -4.90 4.10 0.43
CA GLU A 159 -5.88 4.68 1.36
C GLU A 159 -6.64 3.63 2.20
N PRO A 160 -5.91 2.74 2.92
CA PRO A 160 -6.51 1.58 3.58
C PRO A 160 -7.43 1.93 4.75
N PHE A 161 -7.42 3.17 5.23
CA PHE A 161 -8.22 3.62 6.38
C PHE A 161 -9.43 4.47 5.98
N GLU A 162 -9.58 4.79 4.68
CA GLU A 162 -10.64 5.68 4.21
C GLU A 162 -12.03 5.06 4.41
N GLY A 163 -12.97 5.89 4.90
CA GLY A 163 -14.37 5.50 5.10
C GLY A 163 -14.61 4.47 6.22
N LEU A 164 -13.60 4.20 7.07
CA LEU A 164 -13.71 3.23 8.15
C LEU A 164 -14.00 3.89 9.50
N ALA A 165 -14.74 3.17 10.35
CA ALA A 165 -15.00 3.61 11.72
C ALA A 165 -13.67 3.71 12.52
N PRO A 166 -13.53 4.69 13.45
CA PRO A 166 -12.28 4.92 14.19
C PRO A 166 -11.73 3.70 14.93
N LEU A 167 -12.61 2.83 15.41
CA LEU A 167 -12.21 1.58 16.06
C LEU A 167 -11.50 0.63 15.09
N ILE A 168 -12.02 0.51 13.87
CA ILE A 168 -11.44 -0.33 12.81
C ILE A 168 -10.12 0.25 12.33
N VAL A 169 -10.04 1.57 12.18
CA VAL A 169 -8.76 2.23 11.84
C VAL A 169 -7.68 1.89 12.88
N ARG A 170 -7.99 1.99 14.19
CA ARG A 170 -7.04 1.61 15.25
C ARG A 170 -6.61 0.14 15.15
N GLU A 171 -7.55 -0.76 14.87
CA GLU A 171 -7.26 -2.18 14.70
C GLU A 171 -6.34 -2.43 13.49
N LEU A 172 -6.62 -1.81 12.34
CA LEU A 172 -5.77 -1.93 11.14
C LEU A 172 -4.38 -1.31 11.35
N VAL A 173 -4.29 -0.18 12.05
CA VAL A 173 -3.00 0.43 12.42
C VAL A 173 -2.19 -0.54 13.29
N ARG A 174 -2.81 -1.17 14.30
CA ARG A 174 -2.16 -2.20 15.12
C ARG A 174 -1.66 -3.37 14.26
N ILE A 175 -2.51 -3.91 13.38
CA ILE A 175 -2.16 -5.02 12.47
C ILE A 175 -1.00 -4.63 11.56
N CYS A 176 -1.04 -3.47 10.92
CA CYS A 176 0.05 -2.99 10.07
C CYS A 176 1.35 -2.81 10.88
N GLY A 177 1.26 -2.33 12.12
CA GLY A 177 2.39 -2.22 13.04
C GLY A 177 3.00 -3.58 13.39
N GLU A 178 2.19 -4.60 13.67
CA GLU A 178 2.64 -5.97 13.92
C GLU A 178 3.30 -6.60 12.70
N LEU A 179 2.74 -6.39 11.50
CA LEU A 179 3.34 -6.83 10.24
C LEU A 179 4.70 -6.18 10.02
N ALA A 180 4.80 -4.86 10.26
CA ALA A 180 6.06 -4.12 10.16
C ALA A 180 7.11 -4.62 11.16
N ALA A 181 6.71 -4.84 12.43
CA ALA A 181 7.57 -5.42 13.46
C ALA A 181 8.05 -6.84 13.11
N ALA A 182 7.23 -7.61 12.39
CA ALA A 182 7.60 -8.91 11.83
C ALA A 182 8.48 -8.82 10.56
N GLY A 183 8.88 -7.61 10.14
CA GLY A 183 9.77 -7.37 9.01
C GLY A 183 9.08 -7.16 7.66
N GLN A 184 7.75 -7.03 7.62
CA GLN A 184 7.03 -6.71 6.40
C GLN A 184 7.34 -5.27 5.96
N THR A 185 7.74 -5.10 4.71
CA THR A 185 7.92 -3.76 4.11
C THR A 185 6.59 -3.25 3.61
N ILE A 186 6.28 -1.99 3.92
CA ILE A 186 4.99 -1.36 3.57
C ILE A 186 5.25 0.02 2.96
N LEU A 187 4.62 0.29 1.83
CA LEU A 187 4.43 1.64 1.30
C LEU A 187 2.94 1.99 1.43
N LEU A 188 2.66 2.96 2.29
CA LEU A 188 1.31 3.41 2.64
C LEU A 188 1.01 4.73 1.93
N VAL A 189 -0.09 4.79 1.20
CA VAL A 189 -0.64 6.05 0.67
C VAL A 189 -1.84 6.42 1.53
N GLU A 190 -1.87 7.62 2.07
CA GLU A 190 -2.92 8.05 2.99
C GLU A 190 -3.12 9.57 3.04
N GLN A 191 -4.30 9.94 3.56
CA GLN A 191 -4.63 11.30 3.96
C GLN A 191 -4.79 11.41 5.49
N ASN A 192 -5.08 10.28 6.15
CA ASN A 192 -5.22 10.21 7.61
C ASN A 192 -3.84 10.33 8.27
N LEU A 193 -3.49 11.56 8.61
CA LEU A 193 -2.19 11.90 9.18
C LEU A 193 -1.90 11.14 10.49
N ALA A 194 -2.89 11.06 11.39
CA ALA A 194 -2.70 10.42 12.70
C ALA A 194 -2.35 8.93 12.55
N ALA A 195 -3.10 8.20 11.71
CA ALA A 195 -2.84 6.80 11.42
C ALA A 195 -1.49 6.60 10.70
N THR A 196 -1.19 7.47 9.74
CA THR A 196 0.07 7.44 8.98
C THR A 196 1.28 7.64 9.88
N LEU A 197 1.27 8.70 10.70
CA LEU A 197 2.39 9.02 11.59
C LEU A 197 2.53 8.03 12.76
N ALA A 198 1.50 7.23 13.06
CA ALA A 198 1.63 6.14 14.02
C ALA A 198 2.42 4.94 13.47
N LEU A 199 2.45 4.77 12.15
CA LEU A 199 3.03 3.61 11.47
C LEU A 199 4.36 3.91 10.77
N ALA A 200 4.44 5.04 10.05
CA ALA A 200 5.55 5.33 9.17
C ALA A 200 6.80 5.76 9.93
N SER A 201 7.95 5.27 9.49
CA SER A 201 9.27 5.76 9.92
C SER A 201 9.72 6.96 9.07
N ARG A 202 9.33 6.99 7.80
CA ARG A 202 9.65 8.03 6.82
C ARG A 202 8.42 8.40 6.00
N VAL A 203 8.36 9.67 5.62
CA VAL A 203 7.25 10.26 4.89
C VAL A 203 7.75 10.99 3.65
N TYR A 204 7.08 10.77 2.55
CA TYR A 204 7.09 11.63 1.37
C TYR A 204 5.81 12.44 1.35
N ILE A 205 5.88 13.73 1.00
CA ILE A 205 4.70 14.55 0.72
C ILE A 205 4.67 14.82 -0.78
N ILE A 206 3.60 14.40 -1.44
CA ILE A 206 3.36 14.68 -2.84
C ILE A 206 2.35 15.82 -2.98
N ASN A 207 2.66 16.78 -3.85
CA ASN A 207 1.79 17.90 -4.17
C ASN A 207 1.83 18.17 -5.67
N ASN A 208 0.66 18.20 -6.31
CA ASN A 208 0.53 18.43 -7.76
C ASN A 208 1.51 17.57 -8.60
N GLY A 209 1.62 16.29 -8.27
CA GLY A 209 2.46 15.34 -8.99
C GLY A 209 3.96 15.43 -8.72
N HIS A 210 4.43 16.28 -7.81
CA HIS A 210 5.82 16.41 -7.41
C HIS A 210 6.04 15.95 -5.97
N VAL A 211 7.19 15.35 -5.67
CA VAL A 211 7.63 15.14 -4.29
C VAL A 211 8.06 16.50 -3.72
N ALA A 212 7.25 17.04 -2.83
CA ALA A 212 7.48 18.35 -2.21
C ALA A 212 8.34 18.27 -0.93
N HIS A 213 8.35 17.11 -0.26
CA HIS A 213 9.14 16.86 0.95
C HIS A 213 9.44 15.38 1.13
N GLU A 214 10.62 15.07 1.66
CA GLU A 214 11.01 13.74 2.17
C GLU A 214 11.67 13.94 3.54
N GLY A 215 11.24 13.18 4.54
CA GLY A 215 11.85 13.27 5.88
C GLY A 215 11.37 12.17 6.83
N PRO A 216 11.98 12.04 8.01
CA PRO A 216 11.50 11.19 9.08
C PRO A 216 10.07 11.58 9.50
N ALA A 217 9.23 10.60 9.83
CA ALA A 217 7.88 10.88 10.31
C ALA A 217 7.86 11.73 11.58
N GLN A 218 8.89 11.62 12.41
CA GLN A 218 9.06 12.45 13.62
C GLN A 218 9.25 13.94 13.28
N GLU A 219 9.91 14.26 12.17
CA GLU A 219 10.07 15.66 11.73
C GLU A 219 8.70 16.27 11.39
N ILE A 220 7.85 15.52 10.71
CA ILE A 220 6.50 15.98 10.39
C ILE A 220 5.67 16.21 11.65
N LYS A 221 5.81 15.35 12.68
CA LYS A 221 5.16 15.55 13.99
C LYS A 221 5.66 16.81 14.70
N ALA A 222 6.95 17.11 14.59
CA ALA A 222 7.58 18.25 15.27
C ALA A 222 7.37 19.58 14.52
N ARG A 223 6.98 19.55 13.24
CA ARG A 223 6.85 20.71 12.36
C ARG A 223 5.48 20.77 11.68
N PRO A 224 4.41 21.12 12.42
CA PRO A 224 3.06 21.20 11.85
C PRO A 224 2.95 22.15 10.65
N GLU A 225 3.83 23.13 10.56
CA GLU A 225 3.90 24.08 9.44
C GLU A 225 4.16 23.41 8.09
N LEU A 226 4.83 22.26 8.06
CA LEU A 226 5.01 21.48 6.84
C LEU A 226 3.68 20.91 6.34
N LEU A 227 2.81 20.48 7.27
CA LEU A 227 1.48 19.98 6.94
C LEU A 227 0.59 21.11 6.43
N GLN A 228 0.59 22.25 7.11
CA GLN A 228 -0.16 23.42 6.67
C GLN A 228 0.29 23.85 5.28
N ARG A 229 1.60 23.92 5.04
CA ARG A 229 2.20 24.36 3.77
C ARG A 229 1.83 23.43 2.60
N TYR A 230 1.89 22.11 2.78
CA TYR A 230 1.78 21.14 1.69
C TYR A 230 0.43 20.44 1.61
N LEU A 231 -0.27 20.30 2.75
CA LEU A 231 -1.54 19.60 2.83
C LEU A 231 -2.72 20.54 3.13
N GLY A 232 -2.44 21.74 3.65
CA GLY A 232 -3.45 22.74 3.99
C GLY A 232 -4.26 22.37 5.25
N ILE A 233 -3.65 21.60 6.16
CA ILE A 233 -4.25 21.15 7.44
C ILE A 233 -3.34 21.45 8.60
#